data_417c27d89475919da58a66039944319a
#
_entry.id   417c27d89475919da58a66039944319a
#
_cell.length_a   1.000
_cell.length_b   1.000
_cell.length_c   1.000
_cell.angle_alpha   90.00
_cell.angle_beta   90.00
_cell.angle_gamma   90.00
#
_symmetry.space_group_name_H-M   'P 1'
#
loop_
_entity.id
_entity.type
_entity.pdbx_description
1 polymer ?
#
loop_
_entity_poly.entity_id
_entity_poly.type
_entity_poly.pdbx_seq_one_letter_code
_entity_poly.pdbx_strand_id
1 'polypeptide(L)'
;MFKHILNIDWRNKSIKNIIKGWSKLLINKITPPFILTPNSLWHIEQQKNVRKSICAICPLNKDNWCSTEIYALNIYDEDVKGCGCYLPAKWEVEEESCPRLLWAKMLNEEEWQKYIEKINIYYLDNKYSNEEDNDENYENKSN
;
A
#
# COMPACT_ATOMS: atom_id res chain seq x y z
N MET A 1 22.73 -9.36 -3.17
CA MET A 1 21.46 -9.55 -3.89
C MET A 1 20.94 -10.99 -3.83
N PHE A 2 21.75 -12.03 -4.03
CA PHE A 2 21.31 -13.44 -4.04
C PHE A 2 20.85 -14.01 -2.70
N LYS A 3 21.36 -13.52 -1.54
CA LYS A 3 20.97 -14.04 -0.22
C LYS A 3 19.48 -13.84 0.11
N HIS A 4 18.83 -12.80 -0.41
CA HIS A 4 17.42 -12.52 -0.14
C HIS A 4 16.47 -13.41 -0.96
N ILE A 5 16.91 -13.92 -2.12
CA ILE A 5 16.09 -14.81 -2.96
C ILE A 5 15.91 -16.18 -2.29
N LEU A 6 16.91 -16.63 -1.51
CA LEU A 6 16.86 -17.94 -0.82
C LEU A 6 15.94 -17.97 0.40
N ASN A 7 15.57 -16.80 0.95
CA ASN A 7 14.68 -16.68 2.12
C ASN A 7 13.20 -16.46 1.76
N ILE A 8 12.84 -16.52 0.49
CA ILE A 8 11.43 -16.45 0.07
C ILE A 8 10.76 -17.77 0.50
N ASP A 9 9.72 -17.67 1.31
CA ASP A 9 8.88 -18.82 1.63
C ASP A 9 8.04 -19.21 0.41
N TRP A 10 8.59 -20.06 -0.42
CA TRP A 10 7.97 -20.55 -1.65
C TRP A 10 6.70 -21.38 -1.40
N ARG A 11 6.49 -21.87 -0.17
CA ARG A 11 5.36 -22.73 0.16
C ARG A 11 4.04 -21.97 0.20
N ASN A 12 4.07 -20.70 0.61
CA ASN A 12 2.88 -19.88 0.81
C ASN A 12 2.61 -18.87 -0.33
N LYS A 13 3.44 -18.87 -1.38
CA LYS A 13 3.31 -17.93 -2.48
C LYS A 13 3.09 -18.61 -3.81
N SER A 14 2.13 -18.08 -4.53
CA SER A 14 1.95 -18.43 -5.93
C SER A 14 3.16 -17.98 -6.73
N ILE A 15 3.97 -18.93 -7.21
CA ILE A 15 5.09 -18.68 -8.13
C ILE A 15 4.63 -17.82 -9.31
N LYS A 16 3.39 -18.03 -9.77
CA LYS A 16 2.75 -17.23 -10.82
C LYS A 16 2.70 -15.74 -10.47
N ASN A 17 2.37 -15.37 -9.22
CA ASN A 17 2.32 -13.97 -8.80
C ASN A 17 3.72 -13.36 -8.73
N ILE A 18 4.71 -14.11 -8.30
CA ILE A 18 6.11 -13.66 -8.28
C ILE A 18 6.58 -13.37 -9.72
N ILE A 19 6.39 -14.30 -10.64
CA ILE A 19 6.74 -14.12 -12.06
C ILE A 19 5.97 -12.94 -12.66
N LYS A 20 4.67 -12.83 -12.39
CA LYS A 20 3.82 -11.72 -12.85
C LYS A 20 4.36 -10.36 -12.36
N GLY A 21 4.74 -10.26 -11.09
CA GLY A 21 5.31 -9.04 -10.52
C GLY A 21 6.64 -8.63 -11.15
N TRP A 22 7.56 -9.58 -11.31
CA TRP A 22 8.85 -9.34 -11.95
C TRP A 22 8.71 -8.99 -13.42
N SER A 23 7.82 -9.66 -14.16
CA SER A 23 7.55 -9.36 -15.56
C SER A 23 7.01 -7.94 -15.74
N LYS A 24 6.02 -7.52 -14.91
CA LYS A 24 5.49 -6.16 -14.94
C LYS A 24 6.57 -5.13 -14.61
N LEU A 25 7.41 -5.39 -13.61
CA LEU A 25 8.51 -4.50 -13.25
C LEU A 25 9.52 -4.32 -14.39
N LEU A 26 9.87 -5.38 -15.08
CA LEU A 26 10.78 -5.34 -16.25
C LEU A 26 10.15 -4.57 -17.42
N ILE A 27 8.90 -4.85 -17.74
CA ILE A 27 8.17 -4.13 -18.79
C ILE A 27 8.13 -2.63 -18.49
N ASN A 28 7.78 -2.23 -17.26
CA ASN A 28 7.73 -0.83 -16.86
C ASN A 28 9.08 -0.11 -16.93
N LYS A 29 10.21 -0.83 -16.85
CA LYS A 29 11.55 -0.26 -17.02
C LYS A 29 11.97 -0.09 -18.48
N ILE A 30 11.46 -0.92 -19.37
CA ILE A 30 11.84 -0.96 -20.79
C ILE A 30 10.93 -0.05 -21.63
N THR A 31 9.65 0.07 -21.28
CA THR A 31 8.67 0.85 -22.04
C THR A 31 8.48 2.25 -21.44
N PRO A 32 8.51 3.29 -22.28
CA PRO A 32 8.23 4.65 -21.85
C PRO A 32 6.82 4.74 -21.23
N PRO A 33 6.64 5.50 -20.13
CA PRO A 33 5.39 5.56 -19.40
C PRO A 33 4.17 6.02 -20.22
N PHE A 34 4.38 6.81 -21.27
CA PHE A 34 3.29 7.31 -22.13
C PHE A 34 2.71 6.25 -23.08
N ILE A 35 3.36 5.10 -23.24
CA ILE A 35 2.86 4.02 -24.12
C ILE A 35 1.96 3.04 -23.33
N LEU A 36 2.10 2.96 -22.01
CA LEU A 36 1.53 1.88 -21.19
C LEU A 36 0.41 2.27 -20.24
N THR A 37 0.07 3.54 -20.12
CA THR A 37 -1.02 3.97 -19.26
C THR A 37 -2.22 4.44 -20.09
N PRO A 38 -3.08 3.54 -20.57
CA PRO A 38 -4.41 3.94 -20.97
C PRO A 38 -5.07 4.65 -19.78
N ASN A 39 -5.84 5.70 -20.02
CA ASN A 39 -6.62 6.40 -18.98
C ASN A 39 -7.48 5.43 -18.13
N SER A 40 -7.74 4.22 -18.61
CA SER A 40 -8.48 3.17 -17.91
C SER A 40 -7.74 2.49 -16.75
N LEU A 41 -6.44 2.75 -16.54
CA LEU A 41 -5.64 2.12 -15.48
C LEU A 41 -5.23 3.07 -14.35
N TRP A 42 -5.82 4.26 -14.29
CA TRP A 42 -5.50 5.28 -13.28
C TRP A 42 -5.68 4.76 -11.84
N HIS A 43 -6.72 3.96 -11.58
CA HIS A 43 -7.02 3.37 -10.28
C HIS A 43 -5.95 2.37 -9.84
N ILE A 44 -5.37 1.61 -10.76
CA ILE A 44 -4.27 0.68 -10.48
C ILE A 44 -3.02 1.48 -10.06
N GLU A 45 -2.69 2.53 -10.78
CA GLU A 45 -1.51 3.35 -10.47
C GLU A 45 -1.65 4.09 -9.14
N GLN A 46 -2.83 4.59 -8.81
CA GLN A 46 -3.10 5.18 -7.49
C GLN A 46 -2.93 4.15 -6.36
N GLN A 47 -3.49 2.95 -6.50
CA GLN A 47 -3.36 1.89 -5.49
C GLN A 47 -1.90 1.44 -5.33
N LYS A 48 -1.12 1.37 -6.40
CA LYS A 48 0.33 1.13 -6.34
C LYS A 48 1.05 2.22 -5.53
N ASN A 49 0.71 3.48 -5.74
CA ASN A 49 1.31 4.60 -5.02
C ASN A 49 0.97 4.55 -3.52
N VAL A 50 -0.27 4.19 -3.16
CA VAL A 50 -0.65 3.95 -1.76
C VAL A 50 0.19 2.83 -1.13
N ARG A 51 0.33 1.69 -1.81
CA ARG A 51 1.17 0.57 -1.35
C ARG A 51 2.63 0.99 -1.14
N LYS A 52 3.20 1.76 -2.08
CA LYS A 52 4.58 2.30 -1.98
C LYS A 52 4.74 3.18 -0.75
N SER A 53 3.81 4.11 -0.52
CA SER A 53 3.85 5.04 0.62
C SER A 53 3.78 4.29 1.96
N ILE A 54 2.91 3.29 2.09
CA ILE A 54 2.80 2.45 3.29
C ILE A 54 4.09 1.66 3.52
N CYS A 55 4.64 1.05 2.47
CA CYS A 55 5.87 0.27 2.59
C CYS A 55 7.11 1.13 2.83
N ALA A 56 7.12 2.40 2.41
CA ALA A 56 8.26 3.30 2.62
C ALA A 56 8.54 3.55 4.11
N ILE A 57 7.50 3.61 4.94
CA ILE A 57 7.61 3.84 6.40
C ILE A 57 7.46 2.54 7.21
N CYS A 58 7.31 1.40 6.56
CA CYS A 58 7.09 0.13 7.23
C CYS A 58 8.39 -0.41 7.86
N PRO A 59 8.39 -0.78 9.16
CA PRO A 59 9.57 -1.32 9.82
C PRO A 59 10.06 -2.65 9.22
N LEU A 60 9.19 -3.38 8.50
CA LEU A 60 9.58 -4.62 7.81
C LEU A 60 10.31 -4.36 6.48
N ASN A 61 10.36 -3.10 6.00
CA ASN A 61 11.07 -2.78 4.76
C ASN A 61 12.57 -2.65 5.02
N LYS A 62 13.35 -3.57 4.50
CA LYS A 62 14.82 -3.52 4.44
C LYS A 62 15.27 -3.53 2.99
N ASP A 63 15.80 -2.43 2.53
CA ASP A 63 16.38 -2.30 1.17
C ASP A 63 15.43 -2.78 0.06
N ASN A 64 14.16 -2.39 0.14
CA ASN A 64 13.06 -2.82 -0.72
C ASN A 64 12.69 -4.31 -0.61
N TRP A 65 13.06 -4.97 0.46
CA TRP A 65 12.63 -6.32 0.78
C TRP A 65 11.76 -6.31 2.04
N CYS A 66 10.65 -7.04 2.00
CA CYS A 66 9.80 -7.25 3.17
C CYS A 66 10.45 -8.31 4.06
N SER A 67 11.13 -7.89 5.13
CA SER A 67 12.00 -8.73 5.95
C SER A 67 11.24 -9.86 6.66
N THR A 68 11.78 -11.07 6.59
CA THR A 68 11.30 -12.25 7.34
C THR A 68 11.94 -12.39 8.71
N GLU A 69 12.90 -11.53 9.05
CA GLU A 69 13.68 -11.59 10.29
C GLU A 69 13.14 -10.65 11.36
N ILE A 70 12.41 -9.62 10.96
CA ILE A 70 11.86 -8.58 11.84
C ILE A 70 10.38 -8.84 12.07
N TYR A 71 9.93 -8.61 13.30
CA TYR A 71 8.51 -8.60 13.67
C TYR A 71 7.97 -7.17 13.68
N ALA A 72 6.72 -7.00 13.30
CA ALA A 72 5.97 -5.76 13.46
C ALA A 72 4.49 -6.08 13.67
N LEU A 73 3.79 -5.19 14.38
CA LEU A 73 2.36 -5.37 14.63
C LEU A 73 1.54 -5.21 13.34
N ASN A 74 0.54 -6.05 13.18
CA ASN A 74 -0.52 -5.89 12.17
C ASN A 74 -1.64 -4.96 12.71
N ILE A 75 -2.72 -4.80 11.96
CA ILE A 75 -3.86 -3.96 12.38
C ILE A 75 -4.66 -4.51 13.58
N TYR A 76 -4.39 -5.73 14.03
CA TYR A 76 -4.99 -6.39 15.18
C TYR A 76 -4.02 -6.52 16.36
N ASP A 77 -2.92 -5.76 16.35
CA ASP A 77 -1.85 -5.80 17.35
C ASP A 77 -1.16 -7.16 17.50
N GLU A 78 -1.16 -7.97 16.45
CA GLU A 78 -0.46 -9.25 16.40
C GLU A 78 0.92 -9.09 15.77
N ASP A 79 1.92 -9.77 16.35
CA ASP A 79 3.26 -9.82 15.79
C ASP A 79 3.32 -10.64 14.50
N VAL A 80 3.66 -10.01 13.41
CA VAL A 80 3.83 -10.66 12.10
C VAL A 80 5.19 -10.39 11.50
N LYS A 81 5.69 -11.35 10.75
CA LYS A 81 6.90 -11.21 9.95
C LYS A 81 6.59 -10.73 8.54
N GLY A 82 7.59 -10.16 7.90
CA GLY A 82 7.52 -9.88 6.48
C GLY A 82 7.43 -11.14 5.63
N CYS A 83 7.05 -10.94 4.39
CA CYS A 83 6.79 -12.04 3.46
C CYS A 83 8.01 -12.47 2.62
N GLY A 84 9.16 -11.83 2.78
CA GLY A 84 10.35 -12.09 1.97
C GLY A 84 10.25 -11.59 0.52
N CYS A 85 9.25 -10.78 0.19
CA CYS A 85 9.08 -10.29 -1.17
C CYS A 85 9.94 -9.07 -1.47
N TYR A 86 10.40 -8.98 -2.70
CA TYR A 86 10.90 -7.74 -3.27
C TYR A 86 9.73 -6.78 -3.50
N LEU A 87 9.69 -5.70 -2.73
CA LEU A 87 8.54 -4.79 -2.66
C LEU A 87 8.16 -4.17 -4.01
N PRO A 88 9.12 -3.66 -4.85
CA PRO A 88 8.77 -3.11 -6.15
C PRO A 88 8.02 -4.08 -7.06
N ALA A 89 8.38 -5.37 -7.05
CA ALA A 89 7.66 -6.39 -7.80
C ALA A 89 6.31 -6.72 -7.18
N LYS A 90 6.22 -6.71 -5.85
CA LYS A 90 5.00 -7.01 -5.11
C LYS A 90 3.91 -5.96 -5.34
N TRP A 91 4.28 -4.67 -5.43
CA TRP A 91 3.31 -3.60 -5.70
C TRP A 91 2.62 -3.72 -7.05
N GLU A 92 3.27 -4.37 -8.03
CA GLU A 92 2.74 -4.56 -9.39
C GLU A 92 1.67 -5.67 -9.47
N VAL A 93 1.55 -6.52 -8.45
CA VAL A 93 0.63 -7.66 -8.45
C VAL A 93 -0.68 -7.29 -7.77
N GLU A 94 -1.76 -7.32 -8.53
CA GLU A 94 -3.09 -6.90 -8.08
C GLU A 94 -3.62 -7.77 -6.93
N GLU A 95 -3.36 -9.08 -6.98
CA GLU A 95 -3.85 -10.08 -6.02
C GLU A 95 -3.04 -10.14 -4.72
N GLU A 96 -1.92 -9.42 -4.64
CA GLU A 96 -1.07 -9.43 -3.44
C GLU A 96 -1.65 -8.56 -2.31
N SER A 97 -1.28 -8.92 -1.08
CA SER A 97 -1.65 -8.20 0.13
C SER A 97 -0.48 -8.06 1.10
N CYS A 98 -0.60 -7.15 2.06
CA CYS A 98 0.40 -6.91 3.09
C CYS A 98 0.27 -7.93 4.23
N PRO A 99 1.35 -8.54 4.75
CA PRO A 99 1.29 -9.41 5.93
C PRO A 99 0.81 -8.67 7.19
N ARG A 100 1.04 -7.35 7.29
CA ARG A 100 0.51 -6.51 8.36
C ARG A 100 -0.94 -6.06 8.12
N LEU A 101 -1.57 -6.49 7.05
CA LEU A 101 -2.94 -6.13 6.64
C LEU A 101 -3.15 -4.62 6.36
N LEU A 102 -2.08 -3.86 6.18
CA LEU A 102 -2.14 -2.41 5.91
C LEU A 102 -2.64 -2.08 4.49
N TRP A 103 -2.58 -3.02 3.58
CA TRP A 103 -3.18 -2.97 2.25
C TRP A 103 -3.53 -4.37 1.76
N ALA A 104 -4.62 -4.45 1.00
CA ALA A 104 -5.18 -5.67 0.44
C ALA A 104 -4.92 -5.80 -1.06
N LYS A 105 -5.52 -6.82 -1.70
CA LYS A 105 -5.60 -6.91 -3.16
C LYS A 105 -6.18 -5.62 -3.74
N MET A 106 -5.79 -5.27 -4.97
CA MET A 106 -6.32 -4.09 -5.64
C MET A 106 -7.80 -4.22 -5.93
N LEU A 107 -8.49 -3.12 -5.74
CA LEU A 107 -9.89 -2.95 -6.09
C LEU A 107 -10.01 -2.66 -7.60
N ASN A 108 -11.12 -3.05 -8.21
CA ASN A 108 -11.45 -2.60 -9.55
C ASN A 108 -11.79 -1.10 -9.56
N GLU A 109 -11.98 -0.52 -10.73
CA GLU A 109 -12.18 0.92 -10.89
C GLU A 109 -13.40 1.43 -10.11
N GLU A 110 -14.54 0.73 -10.19
CA GLU A 110 -15.77 1.12 -9.49
C GLU A 110 -15.64 1.03 -7.97
N GLU A 111 -15.04 -0.06 -7.47
CA GLU A 111 -14.79 -0.25 -6.04
C GLU A 111 -13.80 0.80 -5.50
N TRP A 112 -12.77 1.13 -6.27
CA TRP A 112 -11.78 2.13 -5.91
C TRP A 112 -12.38 3.53 -5.85
N GLN A 113 -13.23 3.88 -6.82
CA GLN A 113 -13.94 5.15 -6.82
C GLN A 113 -14.82 5.31 -5.58
N LYS A 114 -15.62 4.30 -5.25
CA LYS A 114 -16.46 4.29 -4.03
C LYS A 114 -15.62 4.40 -2.75
N TYR A 115 -14.45 3.78 -2.72
CA TYR A 115 -13.53 3.87 -1.59
C TYR A 115 -12.99 5.30 -1.39
N ILE A 116 -12.56 5.96 -2.46
CA ILE A 116 -12.10 7.35 -2.43
C ILE A 116 -13.21 8.30 -1.97
N GLU A 117 -14.42 8.14 -2.48
CA GLU A 117 -15.58 8.95 -2.09
C GLU A 117 -15.86 8.85 -0.58
N LYS A 118 -15.84 7.64 -0.01
CA LYS A 118 -16.02 7.44 1.43
C LYS A 118 -14.91 8.10 2.25
N ILE A 119 -13.67 8.01 1.83
CA ILE A 119 -12.55 8.67 2.51
C ILE A 119 -12.72 10.19 2.47
N ASN A 120 -13.08 10.76 1.34
CA ASN A 120 -13.27 12.20 1.19
C ASN A 120 -14.41 12.71 2.10
N ILE A 121 -15.52 12.00 2.20
CA ILE A 121 -16.61 12.33 3.11
C ILE A 121 -16.09 12.30 4.56
N TYR A 122 -15.40 11.25 4.97
CA TYR A 122 -14.85 11.13 6.32
C TYR A 122 -13.90 12.28 6.68
N TYR A 123 -13.03 12.70 5.77
CA TYR A 123 -12.12 13.83 6.00
C TYR A 123 -12.85 15.17 6.10
N LEU A 124 -13.88 15.38 5.30
CA LEU A 124 -14.70 16.58 5.37
C LEU A 124 -15.45 16.68 6.71
N ASP A 125 -16.12 15.61 7.13
CA ASP A 125 -16.87 15.57 8.37
C ASP A 125 -15.94 15.85 9.58
N ASN A 126 -14.76 15.23 9.63
CA ASN A 126 -13.80 15.46 10.72
C ASN A 126 -13.17 16.87 10.68
N LYS A 127 -13.02 17.48 9.52
CA LYS A 127 -12.52 18.85 9.43
C LYS A 127 -13.49 19.85 10.04
N TYR A 128 -14.77 19.74 9.72
CA TYR A 128 -15.81 20.63 10.26
C TYR A 128 -16.01 20.44 11.77
N SER A 129 -15.96 19.20 12.28
CA SER A 129 -16.06 18.92 13.71
C SER A 129 -14.95 19.58 14.54
N ASN A 130 -13.73 19.66 14.00
CA ASN A 130 -12.59 20.29 14.68
C ASN A 130 -12.61 21.83 14.61
N GLU A 131 -13.34 22.43 13.67
CA GLU A 131 -13.49 23.88 13.56
C GLU A 131 -14.53 24.41 14.58
N GLU A 132 -15.61 23.66 14.87
CA GLU A 132 -16.63 24.02 15.88
C GLU A 132 -16.06 24.05 17.32
N ASP A 133 -15.19 23.10 17.68
CA ASP A 133 -14.56 23.03 19.01
C ASP A 133 -13.57 24.18 19.29
N ASN A 134 -13.07 24.85 18.27
CA ASN A 134 -12.15 25.97 18.43
C ASN A 134 -12.85 27.33 18.67
N ASP A 135 -14.05 27.51 18.16
CA ASP A 135 -14.80 28.80 18.31
C ASP A 135 -15.36 28.97 19.71
N GLU A 136 -15.75 27.91 20.43
CA GLU A 136 -16.25 27.99 21.80
C GLU A 136 -15.17 28.39 22.83
N ASN A 137 -13.88 28.20 22.52
CA ASN A 137 -12.80 28.55 23.46
C ASN A 137 -12.39 30.04 23.44
N TYR A 138 -12.80 30.80 22.44
CA TYR A 138 -12.47 32.24 22.37
C TYR A 138 -13.41 33.14 23.17
N GLU A 139 -14.66 32.76 23.40
CA GLU A 139 -15.63 33.59 24.14
C GLU A 139 -15.44 33.56 25.66
N ASN A 140 -14.77 32.54 26.23
CA ASN A 140 -14.61 32.41 27.70
C ASN A 140 -13.36 33.11 28.26
N LYS A 141 -12.60 33.88 27.48
CA LYS A 141 -11.41 34.63 27.98
C LYS A 141 -11.61 36.15 28.11
N SER A 142 -12.83 36.65 27.97
CA SER A 142 -13.10 38.10 27.97
C SER A 142 -14.02 38.55 29.14
N ASN A 143 -13.97 37.86 30.29
CA ASN A 143 -14.61 38.34 31.53
C ASN A 143 -13.63 38.35 32.69
#